data_9191430f35272c705cef5bab5d46871c
#
_entry.id   9191430f35272c705cef5bab5d46871c
#
_cell.length_a   1.000
_cell.length_b   1.000
_cell.length_c   1.000
_cell.angle_alpha   90.00
_cell.angle_beta   90.00
_cell.angle_gamma   90.00
#
_symmetry.space_group_name_H-M   'P 1'
#
loop_
_entity.id
_entity.type
_entity.pdbx_description
1 polymer ?
#
loop_
_entity_poly.entity_id
_entity_poly.type
_entity_poly.pdbx_seq_one_letter_code
_entity_poly.pdbx_strand_id
1 'polypeptide(L)'
;MSADERRAFCTSVGDLLASWNLPHATGRVYGLLLLGEEPISHDTIAAELELSKGAVSTAVRQLASWGLARVIPQPGSRRLLVEATAGIESLLEASQARARTLIAALREGQDLVAPGPARERLDDVIGLFAGYVDVGGELLASHRRRARPPQS
;
A
#
# COMPACT_ATOMS: atom_id res chain seq x y z
N MET A 1 -6.45 -19.43 -15.42
CA MET A 1 -6.18 -19.43 -13.96
C MET A 1 -7.36 -20.06 -13.23
N SER A 2 -7.10 -21.07 -12.44
CA SER A 2 -8.14 -21.75 -11.66
C SER A 2 -8.59 -20.94 -10.45
N ALA A 3 -9.76 -21.28 -9.88
CA ALA A 3 -10.23 -20.64 -8.65
C ALA A 3 -9.25 -20.84 -7.48
N ASP A 4 -8.63 -22.02 -7.41
CA ASP A 4 -7.68 -22.35 -6.35
C ASP A 4 -6.37 -21.55 -6.50
N GLU A 5 -5.86 -21.38 -7.70
CA GLU A 5 -4.69 -20.54 -7.98
C GLU A 5 -4.95 -19.08 -7.63
N ARG A 6 -6.13 -18.58 -7.98
CA ARG A 6 -6.56 -17.23 -7.64
C ARG A 6 -6.63 -17.02 -6.12
N ARG A 7 -7.21 -17.98 -5.42
CA ARG A 7 -7.34 -17.95 -3.95
C ARG A 7 -5.97 -18.02 -3.27
N ALA A 8 -5.08 -18.87 -3.77
CA ALA A 8 -3.71 -18.98 -3.27
C ALA A 8 -2.93 -17.66 -3.45
N PHE A 9 -3.07 -17.01 -4.60
CA PHE A 9 -2.49 -15.69 -4.86
C PHE A 9 -3.00 -14.65 -3.86
N CYS A 10 -4.32 -14.58 -3.66
CA CYS A 10 -4.92 -13.64 -2.71
C CYS A 10 -4.40 -13.88 -1.28
N THR A 11 -4.26 -15.14 -0.87
CA THR A 11 -3.69 -15.50 0.43
C THR A 11 -2.25 -15.02 0.54
N SER A 12 -1.44 -15.23 -0.49
CA SER A 12 -0.04 -14.77 -0.51
C SER A 12 0.07 -13.25 -0.38
N VAL A 13 -0.78 -12.49 -1.08
CA VAL A 13 -0.83 -11.02 -0.94
C VAL A 13 -1.26 -10.64 0.47
N GLY A 14 -2.25 -11.33 1.05
CA GLY A 14 -2.66 -11.13 2.43
C GLY A 14 -1.53 -11.34 3.43
N ASP A 15 -0.77 -12.42 3.26
CA ASP A 15 0.40 -12.74 4.13
C ASP A 15 1.49 -11.66 4.01
N LEU A 16 1.80 -11.23 2.80
CA LEU A 16 2.81 -10.19 2.56
C LEU A 16 2.41 -8.86 3.20
N LEU A 17 1.17 -8.41 2.98
CA LEU A 17 0.71 -7.15 3.57
C LEU A 17 0.56 -7.25 5.09
N ALA A 18 0.22 -8.42 5.62
CA ALA A 18 0.20 -8.65 7.07
C ALA A 18 1.60 -8.49 7.69
N SER A 19 2.66 -8.84 6.96
CA SER A 19 4.04 -8.60 7.41
C SER A 19 4.37 -7.11 7.55
N TRP A 20 3.59 -6.23 6.90
CA TRP A 20 3.67 -4.78 7.03
C TRP A 20 2.64 -4.19 8.00
N ASN A 21 2.09 -5.01 8.88
CA ASN A 21 1.03 -4.65 9.83
C ASN A 21 -0.28 -4.18 9.20
N LEU A 22 -0.57 -4.62 7.98
CA LEU A 22 -1.87 -4.42 7.35
C LEU A 22 -2.77 -5.64 7.62
N PRO A 23 -4.10 -5.46 7.74
CA PRO A 23 -4.99 -6.60 7.98
C PRO A 23 -4.91 -7.64 6.87
N HIS A 24 -4.83 -8.90 7.23
CA HIS A 24 -4.72 -10.02 6.27
C HIS A 24 -5.90 -10.06 5.29
N ALA A 25 -7.11 -9.91 5.78
CA ALA A 25 -8.32 -9.87 4.93
C ALA A 25 -8.27 -8.74 3.91
N THR A 26 -7.77 -7.56 4.30
CA THR A 26 -7.60 -6.41 3.40
C THR A 26 -6.60 -6.70 2.29
N GLY A 27 -5.50 -7.36 2.62
CA GLY A 27 -4.51 -7.82 1.62
C GLY A 27 -5.11 -8.84 0.65
N ARG A 28 -5.92 -9.78 1.13
CA ARG A 28 -6.62 -10.75 0.28
C ARG A 28 -7.58 -10.08 -0.70
N VAL A 29 -8.35 -9.12 -0.23
CA VAL A 29 -9.25 -8.32 -1.09
C VAL A 29 -8.43 -7.57 -2.15
N TYR A 30 -7.36 -6.92 -1.76
CA TYR A 30 -6.48 -6.23 -2.71
C TYR A 30 -5.91 -7.19 -3.77
N GLY A 31 -5.45 -8.37 -3.37
CA GLY A 31 -4.99 -9.40 -4.30
C GLY A 31 -6.06 -9.79 -5.32
N LEU A 32 -7.31 -9.96 -4.88
CA LEU A 32 -8.42 -10.25 -5.78
C LEU A 32 -8.68 -9.12 -6.78
N LEU A 33 -8.66 -7.88 -6.31
CA LEU A 33 -8.86 -6.72 -7.18
C LEU A 33 -7.75 -6.56 -8.21
N LEU A 34 -6.51 -6.88 -7.86
CA LEU A 34 -5.37 -6.84 -8.79
C LEU A 34 -5.51 -7.83 -9.95
N LEU A 35 -6.19 -8.94 -9.73
CA LEU A 35 -6.44 -9.95 -10.77
C LEU A 35 -7.71 -9.64 -11.59
N GLY A 36 -8.51 -8.67 -11.17
CA GLY A 36 -9.77 -8.34 -11.83
C GLY A 36 -9.56 -7.56 -13.11
N GLU A 37 -10.17 -8.01 -14.19
CA GLU A 37 -10.23 -7.26 -15.45
C GLU A 37 -11.31 -6.19 -15.43
N GLU A 38 -12.33 -6.37 -14.60
CA GLU A 38 -13.46 -5.46 -14.44
C GLU A 38 -13.75 -5.20 -12.95
N PRO A 39 -14.39 -4.07 -12.63
CA PRO A 39 -14.85 -3.81 -11.28
C PRO A 39 -15.84 -4.89 -10.80
N ILE A 40 -15.76 -5.26 -9.54
CA ILE A 40 -16.59 -6.30 -8.93
C ILE A 40 -17.35 -5.79 -7.71
N SER A 41 -18.49 -6.43 -7.40
CA SER A 41 -19.32 -6.07 -6.26
C SER A 41 -18.75 -6.62 -4.94
N HIS A 42 -19.16 -6.01 -3.82
CA HIS A 42 -18.86 -6.51 -2.48
C HIS A 42 -19.33 -7.97 -2.30
N ASP A 43 -20.49 -8.32 -2.85
CA ASP A 43 -21.02 -9.69 -2.77
C ASP A 43 -20.14 -10.70 -3.51
N THR A 44 -19.62 -10.34 -4.66
CA THR A 44 -18.68 -11.18 -5.40
C THR A 44 -17.37 -11.37 -4.63
N ILE A 45 -16.84 -10.30 -4.03
CA ILE A 45 -15.62 -10.38 -3.19
C ILE A 45 -15.87 -11.33 -2.01
N ALA A 46 -17.00 -11.15 -1.31
CA ALA A 46 -17.37 -11.98 -0.16
C ALA A 46 -17.47 -13.46 -0.54
N ALA A 47 -18.10 -13.77 -1.66
CA ALA A 47 -18.26 -15.14 -2.14
C ALA A 47 -16.92 -15.77 -2.54
N GLU A 48 -16.09 -15.07 -3.32
CA GLU A 48 -14.83 -15.62 -3.80
C GLU A 48 -13.80 -15.83 -2.69
N LEU A 49 -13.76 -14.94 -1.70
CA LEU A 49 -12.79 -15.01 -0.59
C LEU A 49 -13.35 -15.67 0.68
N GLU A 50 -14.62 -16.06 0.67
CA GLU A 50 -15.31 -16.61 1.84
C GLU A 50 -15.20 -15.68 3.05
N LEU A 51 -15.43 -14.40 2.83
CA LEU A 51 -15.44 -13.37 3.84
C LEU A 51 -16.87 -12.91 4.15
N SER A 52 -17.09 -12.42 5.36
CA SER A 52 -18.34 -11.78 5.71
C SER A 52 -18.50 -10.44 4.97
N LYS A 53 -19.73 -9.99 4.80
CA LYS A 53 -20.03 -8.68 4.20
C LYS A 53 -19.37 -7.53 4.97
N GLY A 54 -19.35 -7.63 6.31
CA GLY A 54 -18.69 -6.66 7.17
C GLY A 54 -17.16 -6.61 6.97
N ALA A 55 -16.53 -7.77 6.85
CA ALA A 55 -15.09 -7.87 6.58
C ALA A 55 -14.74 -7.28 5.21
N VAL A 56 -15.53 -7.55 4.18
CA VAL A 56 -15.35 -6.96 2.83
C VAL A 56 -15.51 -5.44 2.88
N SER A 57 -16.57 -4.94 3.52
CA SER A 57 -16.82 -3.50 3.64
C SER A 57 -15.67 -2.78 4.35
N THR A 58 -15.15 -3.35 5.42
CA THR A 58 -14.00 -2.81 6.16
C THR A 58 -12.74 -2.81 5.29
N ALA A 59 -12.45 -3.92 4.60
CA ALA A 59 -11.29 -4.04 3.72
C ALA A 59 -11.33 -3.03 2.57
N VAL A 60 -12.47 -2.91 1.90
CA VAL A 60 -12.66 -1.96 0.80
C VAL A 60 -12.47 -0.52 1.27
N ARG A 61 -13.01 -0.17 2.43
CA ARG A 61 -12.86 1.16 3.02
C ARG A 61 -11.39 1.46 3.33
N GLN A 62 -10.66 0.51 3.89
CA GLN A 62 -9.23 0.65 4.15
C GLN A 62 -8.44 0.84 2.86
N LEU A 63 -8.68 0.00 1.86
CA LEU A 63 -8.01 0.10 0.55
C LEU A 63 -8.30 1.45 -0.11
N ALA A 64 -9.53 1.92 -0.07
CA ALA A 64 -9.91 3.21 -0.62
C ALA A 64 -9.23 4.37 0.12
N SER A 65 -9.12 4.30 1.45
CA SER A 65 -8.44 5.30 2.26
C SER A 65 -6.94 5.39 1.97
N TRP A 66 -6.34 4.29 1.52
CA TRP A 66 -4.92 4.24 1.12
C TRP A 66 -4.70 4.53 -0.37
N GLY A 67 -5.77 4.75 -1.13
CA GLY A 67 -5.69 4.97 -2.57
C GLY A 67 -5.41 3.72 -3.39
N LEU A 68 -5.59 2.52 -2.82
CA LEU A 68 -5.34 1.25 -3.49
C LEU A 68 -6.57 0.69 -4.21
N ALA A 69 -7.74 1.17 -3.88
CA ALA A 69 -9.00 0.80 -4.53
C ALA A 69 -9.88 2.02 -4.74
N ARG A 70 -10.76 1.90 -5.71
CA ARG A 70 -11.79 2.89 -6.01
C ARG A 70 -13.16 2.23 -5.96
N VAL A 71 -14.10 2.90 -5.32
CA VAL A 71 -15.51 2.49 -5.27
C VAL A 71 -16.29 3.24 -6.33
N ILE A 72 -17.03 2.51 -7.15
CA ILE A 72 -17.79 3.05 -8.28
C ILE A 72 -19.28 2.86 -8.00
N PRO A 73 -20.05 3.94 -7.76
CA PRO A 73 -21.51 3.85 -7.65
C PRO A 73 -22.14 3.47 -8.99
N GLN A 74 -23.17 2.60 -8.93
CA GLN A 74 -23.94 2.23 -10.11
C GLN A 74 -25.19 3.11 -10.22
N PRO A 75 -25.44 3.78 -11.36
CA PRO A 75 -26.65 4.58 -11.55
C PRO A 75 -27.91 3.74 -11.38
N GLY A 76 -28.86 4.22 -10.57
CA GLY A 76 -30.12 3.54 -10.32
C GLY A 76 -30.04 2.29 -9.45
N SER A 77 -28.89 2.02 -8.82
CA SER A 77 -28.67 0.89 -7.94
C SER A 77 -27.98 1.30 -6.64
N ARG A 78 -28.25 0.58 -5.55
CA ARG A 78 -27.48 0.70 -4.31
C ARG A 78 -26.17 -0.10 -4.35
N ARG A 79 -25.94 -0.84 -5.43
CA ARG A 79 -24.76 -1.66 -5.63
C ARG A 79 -23.55 -0.81 -5.90
N LEU A 80 -22.47 -1.10 -5.18
CA LEU A 80 -21.18 -0.49 -5.39
C LEU A 80 -20.26 -1.51 -6.07
N LEU A 81 -19.51 -1.05 -7.05
CA LEU A 81 -18.44 -1.83 -7.66
C LEU A 81 -17.10 -1.33 -7.16
N VAL A 82 -16.13 -2.20 -7.10
CA VAL A 82 -14.78 -1.93 -6.59
C VAL A 82 -13.76 -2.39 -7.62
N GLU A 83 -12.75 -1.59 -7.83
CA GLU A 83 -11.59 -1.95 -8.66
C GLU A 83 -10.29 -1.50 -7.99
N ALA A 84 -9.19 -2.17 -8.31
CA ALA A 84 -7.86 -1.72 -7.92
C ALA A 84 -7.47 -0.47 -8.70
N THR A 85 -6.75 0.41 -8.04
CA THR A 85 -6.13 1.58 -8.67
C THR A 85 -4.63 1.33 -8.82
N ALA A 86 -3.93 2.19 -9.56
CA ALA A 86 -2.47 2.20 -9.63
C ALA A 86 -1.81 2.78 -8.37
N GLY A 87 -2.53 2.81 -7.25
CA GLY A 87 -2.20 3.59 -6.06
C GLY A 87 -1.17 2.98 -5.11
N ILE A 88 -0.52 1.87 -5.45
CA ILE A 88 0.55 1.30 -4.59
C ILE A 88 1.66 2.33 -4.32
N GLU A 89 1.90 3.25 -5.24
CA GLU A 89 2.82 4.38 -5.06
C GLU A 89 2.47 5.23 -3.86
N SER A 90 1.19 5.46 -3.58
CA SER A 90 0.75 6.25 -2.42
C SER A 90 1.16 5.60 -1.09
N LEU A 91 1.14 4.28 -1.03
CA LEU A 91 1.61 3.52 0.13
C LEU A 91 3.13 3.69 0.32
N LEU A 92 3.87 3.60 -0.77
CA LEU A 92 5.32 3.79 -0.76
C LEU A 92 5.69 5.24 -0.42
N GLU A 93 4.96 6.22 -0.94
CA GLU A 93 5.13 7.64 -0.58
C GLU A 93 4.87 7.90 0.89
N ALA A 94 3.82 7.32 1.45
CA ALA A 94 3.53 7.43 2.87
C ALA A 94 4.65 6.82 3.73
N SER A 95 5.24 5.70 3.30
CA SER A 95 6.41 5.10 3.93
C SER A 95 7.62 6.04 3.87
N GLN A 96 7.87 6.67 2.73
CA GLN A 96 8.94 7.66 2.56
C GLN A 96 8.74 8.87 3.47
N ALA A 97 7.50 9.38 3.58
CA ALA A 97 7.17 10.49 4.46
C ALA A 97 7.43 10.16 5.93
N ARG A 98 7.07 8.93 6.37
CA ARG A 98 7.37 8.47 7.73
C ARG A 98 8.87 8.39 7.99
N ALA A 99 9.64 7.92 7.02
CA ALA A 99 11.10 7.87 7.13
C ALA A 99 11.72 9.27 7.25
N ARG A 100 11.22 10.26 6.49
CA ARG A 100 11.66 11.65 6.61
C ARG A 100 11.36 12.23 7.98
N THR A 101 10.18 11.93 8.55
CA THR A 101 9.82 12.36 9.90
C THR A 101 10.77 11.76 10.94
N LEU A 102 11.11 10.47 10.80
CA LEU A 102 12.08 9.81 11.66
C LEU A 102 13.46 10.49 11.55
N ILE A 103 13.93 10.78 10.34
CA ILE A 103 15.21 11.46 10.11
C ILE A 103 15.23 12.83 10.82
N ALA A 104 14.15 13.60 10.70
CA ALA A 104 14.04 14.90 11.37
C ALA A 104 14.18 14.78 12.88
N ALA A 105 13.48 13.82 13.49
CA ALA A 105 13.57 13.54 14.93
C ALA A 105 14.98 13.12 15.37
N LEU A 106 15.63 12.26 14.57
CA LEU A 106 17.01 11.83 14.87
C LEU A 106 18.01 12.96 14.76
N ARG A 107 17.83 13.90 13.81
CA ARG A 107 18.66 15.08 13.68
C ARG A 107 18.52 16.03 14.87
N GLU A 108 17.31 16.19 15.40
CA GLU A 108 17.13 16.92 16.65
C GLU A 108 17.89 16.26 17.80
N GLY A 109 17.91 14.93 17.84
CA GLY A 109 18.69 14.17 18.83
C GLY A 109 20.20 14.39 18.71
N GLN A 110 20.72 14.63 17.51
CA GLN A 110 22.15 14.95 17.30
C GLN A 110 22.59 16.22 18.05
N ASP A 111 21.70 17.22 18.11
CA ASP A 111 21.97 18.47 18.77
C ASP A 111 21.99 18.35 20.31
N LEU A 112 21.45 17.25 20.85
CA LEU A 112 21.39 16.99 22.28
C LEU A 112 22.63 16.27 22.82
N VAL A 113 23.47 15.70 21.96
CA VAL A 113 24.62 14.91 22.37
C VAL A 113 25.93 15.50 21.89
N ALA A 114 26.94 15.41 22.74
CA ALA A 114 28.33 15.79 22.39
C ALA A 114 28.91 14.79 21.35
N PRO A 115 29.97 15.22 20.61
CA PRO A 115 30.68 14.27 19.76
C PRO A 115 31.15 13.05 20.55
N GLY A 116 30.91 11.86 20.00
CA GLY A 116 31.23 10.61 20.65
C GLY A 116 30.33 9.44 20.18
N PRO A 117 30.35 8.29 20.87
CA PRO A 117 29.64 7.07 20.43
C PRO A 117 28.14 7.26 20.21
N ALA A 118 27.47 8.09 21.01
CA ALA A 118 26.04 8.35 20.83
C ALA A 118 25.76 9.09 19.54
N ARG A 119 26.56 10.10 19.23
CA ARG A 119 26.43 10.86 18.00
C ARG A 119 26.76 10.01 16.77
N GLU A 120 27.76 9.18 16.85
CA GLU A 120 28.12 8.23 15.78
C GLU A 120 26.98 7.27 15.47
N ARG A 121 26.29 6.74 16.50
CA ARG A 121 25.10 5.90 16.29
C ARG A 121 23.96 6.65 15.60
N LEU A 122 23.70 7.88 15.99
CA LEU A 122 22.67 8.72 15.35
C LEU A 122 23.02 9.00 13.89
N ASP A 123 24.29 9.36 13.61
CA ASP A 123 24.76 9.61 12.26
C ASP A 123 24.60 8.39 11.36
N ASP A 124 24.91 7.20 11.87
CA ASP A 124 24.82 5.94 11.15
C ASP A 124 23.35 5.62 10.79
N VAL A 125 22.44 5.74 11.74
CA VAL A 125 20.99 5.49 11.50
C VAL A 125 20.41 6.54 10.54
N ILE A 126 20.76 7.80 10.71
CA ILE A 126 20.32 8.87 9.79
C ILE A 126 20.82 8.60 8.37
N GLY A 127 22.09 8.22 8.23
CA GLY A 127 22.69 7.92 6.92
C GLY A 127 21.95 6.76 6.21
N LEU A 128 21.60 5.72 6.95
CA LEU A 128 20.83 4.59 6.40
C LEU A 128 19.44 5.03 5.89
N PHE A 129 18.69 5.74 6.71
CA PHE A 129 17.34 6.19 6.34
C PHE A 129 17.38 7.27 5.25
N ALA A 130 18.36 8.16 5.24
CA ALA A 130 18.54 9.15 4.16
C ALA A 130 18.80 8.44 2.82
N GLY A 131 19.66 7.43 2.80
CA GLY A 131 19.87 6.60 1.61
C GLY A 131 18.61 5.89 1.14
N TYR A 132 17.85 5.33 2.06
CA TYR A 132 16.56 4.70 1.77
C TYR A 132 15.57 5.67 1.13
N VAL A 133 15.46 6.88 1.67
CA VAL A 133 14.56 7.92 1.14
C VAL A 133 15.01 8.37 -0.27
N ASP A 134 16.29 8.54 -0.51
CA ASP A 134 16.82 8.95 -1.81
C ASP A 134 16.56 7.91 -2.89
N VAL A 135 16.86 6.64 -2.61
CA VAL A 135 16.62 5.52 -3.54
C VAL A 135 15.12 5.33 -3.80
N GLY A 136 14.30 5.38 -2.75
CA GLY A 136 12.86 5.26 -2.86
C GLY A 136 12.23 6.40 -3.67
N GLY A 137 12.69 7.61 -3.48
CA GLY A 137 12.26 8.79 -4.25
C GLY A 137 12.58 8.67 -5.73
N GLU A 138 13.78 8.23 -6.08
CA GLU A 138 14.19 7.96 -7.47
C GLU A 138 13.38 6.84 -8.10
N LEU A 139 13.12 5.77 -7.36
CA LEU A 139 12.29 4.66 -7.82
C LEU A 139 10.85 5.11 -8.14
N LEU A 140 10.23 5.87 -7.27
CA LEU A 140 8.89 6.41 -7.47
C LEU A 140 8.83 7.37 -8.66
N ALA A 141 9.80 8.26 -8.78
CA ALA A 141 9.89 9.18 -9.92
C ALA A 141 10.06 8.44 -11.25
N SER A 142 10.89 7.41 -11.28
CA SER A 142 11.10 6.56 -12.46
C SER A 142 9.83 5.80 -12.84
N HIS A 143 9.11 5.25 -11.87
CA HIS A 143 7.84 4.56 -12.08
C HIS A 143 6.79 5.50 -12.71
N ARG A 144 6.65 6.71 -12.19
CA ARG A 144 5.72 7.72 -12.71
C ARG A 144 6.03 8.12 -14.14
N ARG A 145 7.29 8.28 -14.48
CA ARG A 145 7.71 8.57 -15.87
C ARG A 145 7.31 7.47 -16.83
N ARG A 146 7.43 6.20 -16.44
CA ARG A 146 7.04 5.05 -17.27
C ARG A 146 5.53 4.89 -17.41
N ALA A 147 4.77 5.24 -16.38
CA ALA A 147 3.32 5.14 -16.38
C ALA A 147 2.62 6.27 -17.15
N ARG A 148 3.34 7.35 -17.48
CA ARG A 148 2.79 8.48 -18.23
C ARG A 148 2.74 8.11 -19.72
N PRO A 149 1.55 8.12 -20.37
CA PRO A 149 1.49 7.87 -21.81
C PRO A 149 2.27 8.95 -22.57
N PRO A 150 2.85 8.61 -23.74
CA PRO A 150 3.53 9.61 -24.56
C PRO A 150 2.53 10.71 -24.95
N GLN A 151 2.91 11.95 -24.69
CA GLN A 151 2.12 13.10 -25.14
C GLN A 151 2.24 13.17 -26.66
N SER A 152 1.10 13.01 -27.35
CA SER A 152 1.00 13.17 -28.79
C SER A 152 1.18 14.62 -29.21
#